data_f6b72d84c693927a63e9f0f86e82f26e
#
_entry.id   f6b72d84c693927a63e9f0f86e82f26e
#
_cell.length_a   1.000
_cell.length_b   1.000
_cell.length_c   1.000
_cell.angle_alpha   90.00
_cell.angle_beta   90.00
_cell.angle_gamma   90.00
#
_symmetry.space_group_name_H-M   'P 1'
#
loop_
_entity.id
_entity.type
_entity.pdbx_description
1 polymer ?
#
loop_
_entity_poly.entity_id
_entity_poly.type
_entity_poly.pdbx_seq_one_letter_code
_entity_poly.pdbx_strand_id
1 'polypeptide(L)'
;MITKLDKKNFESFISSKGQTIAEFSGAWCQPCQVIKPIIEEIANENPSLQFGEVDVDESYEIAAQYGVKSIPTFLIFQDGELLRMTSQIGSKVHLTKVLTER
;
A
#
# COMPACT_ATOMS: atom_id res chain seq x y z
N MET A 1 -3.81 -4.40 10.89
CA MET A 1 -5.08 -4.25 10.15
C MET A 1 -4.84 -3.49 8.85
N ILE A 2 -5.40 -3.97 7.76
CA ILE A 2 -5.28 -3.31 6.46
C ILE A 2 -6.67 -2.81 6.04
N THR A 3 -6.77 -1.50 5.83
CA THR A 3 -8.03 -0.86 5.46
C THR A 3 -8.30 -1.07 3.97
N LYS A 4 -9.50 -1.48 3.61
CA LYS A 4 -9.87 -1.55 2.20
C LYS A 4 -10.13 -0.13 1.70
N LEU A 5 -9.42 0.26 0.63
CA LEU A 5 -9.51 1.60 0.05
C LEU A 5 -10.31 1.57 -1.24
N ASP A 6 -11.09 2.63 -1.46
CA ASP A 6 -11.85 2.84 -2.69
C ASP A 6 -11.93 4.34 -2.96
N LYS A 7 -12.70 4.74 -3.95
CA LYS A 7 -12.82 6.15 -4.34
C LYS A 7 -13.38 7.02 -3.21
N LYS A 8 -14.13 6.43 -2.28
CA LYS A 8 -14.78 7.21 -1.22
C LYS A 8 -13.82 7.56 -0.09
N ASN A 9 -12.86 6.68 0.21
CA ASN A 9 -12.00 6.86 1.37
C ASN A 9 -10.52 7.06 1.05
N PHE A 10 -10.11 6.93 -0.22
CA PHE A 10 -8.69 6.99 -0.57
C PHE A 10 -8.06 8.34 -0.19
N GLU A 11 -8.68 9.44 -0.58
CA GLU A 11 -8.14 10.78 -0.31
C GLU A 11 -8.01 11.07 1.19
N SER A 12 -9.02 10.73 1.96
CA SER A 12 -8.96 10.95 3.40
C SER A 12 -7.91 10.05 4.05
N PHE A 13 -7.75 8.83 3.54
CA PHE A 13 -6.77 7.91 4.08
C PHE A 13 -5.34 8.43 3.88
N ILE A 14 -4.99 8.82 2.65
CA ILE A 14 -3.62 9.26 2.36
C ILE A 14 -3.32 10.63 2.95
N SER A 15 -4.34 11.42 3.26
CA SER A 15 -4.17 12.75 3.87
C SER A 15 -4.02 12.67 5.38
N SER A 16 -4.15 11.50 5.95
CA SER A 16 -4.00 11.30 7.39
C SER A 16 -2.62 11.70 7.87
N LYS A 17 -2.56 12.18 9.10
CA LYS A 17 -1.32 12.54 9.73
C LYS A 17 -0.48 11.28 9.95
N GLY A 18 0.84 11.41 9.80
CA GLY A 18 1.76 10.30 9.95
C GLY A 18 1.97 9.58 8.64
N GLN A 19 2.47 8.36 8.73
CA GLN A 19 2.82 7.59 7.55
C GLN A 19 1.69 6.65 7.16
N THR A 20 1.28 6.73 5.89
CA THR A 20 0.27 5.83 5.33
C THR A 20 0.86 5.11 4.14
N ILE A 21 0.45 3.86 3.96
CA ILE A 21 0.93 3.01 2.89
C ILE A 21 -0.29 2.45 2.16
N ALA A 22 -0.37 2.73 0.87
CA ALA A 22 -1.43 2.20 0.03
C ALA A 22 -0.85 1.15 -0.91
N GLU A 23 -1.29 -0.09 -0.77
CA GLU A 23 -0.89 -1.16 -1.65
C GLU A 23 -1.92 -1.32 -2.77
N PHE A 24 -1.44 -1.40 -4.00
CA PHE A 24 -2.28 -1.70 -5.16
C PHE A 24 -2.16 -3.19 -5.45
N SER A 25 -3.28 -3.89 -5.48
CA SER A 25 -3.34 -5.34 -5.50
C SER A 25 -4.50 -5.80 -6.39
N GLY A 26 -4.62 -7.11 -6.57
CA GLY A 26 -5.71 -7.70 -7.31
C GLY A 26 -5.90 -9.15 -6.90
N ALA A 27 -7.15 -9.62 -6.93
CA ALA A 27 -7.47 -10.98 -6.53
C ALA A 27 -6.77 -12.05 -7.39
N TRP A 28 -6.51 -11.70 -8.66
CA TRP A 28 -5.88 -12.60 -9.63
C TRP A 28 -4.34 -12.56 -9.55
N CYS A 29 -3.79 -11.70 -8.74
CA CYS A 29 -2.34 -11.46 -8.67
C CYS A 29 -1.70 -12.42 -7.68
N GLN A 30 -0.99 -13.43 -8.19
CA GLN A 30 -0.33 -14.41 -7.35
C GLN A 30 0.70 -13.80 -6.40
N PRO A 31 1.62 -12.94 -6.87
CA PRO A 31 2.59 -12.32 -5.95
C PRO A 31 1.91 -11.50 -4.86
N CYS A 32 0.78 -10.85 -5.17
CA CYS A 32 0.03 -10.08 -4.18
C CYS A 32 -0.49 -11.00 -3.07
N GLN A 33 -0.99 -12.18 -3.44
CA GLN A 33 -1.52 -13.13 -2.47
C GLN A 33 -0.41 -13.69 -1.58
N VAL A 34 0.76 -13.92 -2.16
CA VAL A 34 1.91 -14.44 -1.41
C VAL A 34 2.38 -13.45 -0.33
N ILE A 35 2.41 -12.15 -0.65
CA ILE A 35 2.90 -11.17 0.31
C ILE A 35 1.84 -10.70 1.31
N LYS A 36 0.58 -11.01 1.08
CA LYS A 36 -0.51 -10.55 1.94
C LYS A 36 -0.28 -10.86 3.43
N PRO A 37 0.04 -12.10 3.82
CA PRO A 37 0.31 -12.39 5.23
C PRO A 37 1.56 -11.65 5.74
N ILE A 38 2.54 -11.39 4.89
CA ILE A 38 3.75 -10.66 5.28
C ILE A 38 3.38 -9.20 5.58
N ILE A 39 2.54 -8.59 4.74
CA ILE A 39 2.06 -7.22 4.96
C ILE A 39 1.26 -7.14 6.27
N GLU A 40 0.42 -8.15 6.54
CA GLU A 40 -0.32 -8.20 7.80
C GLU A 40 0.61 -8.22 9.00
N GLU A 41 1.70 -8.99 8.94
CA GLU A 41 2.69 -9.03 10.01
C GLU A 41 3.37 -7.68 10.20
N ILE A 42 3.76 -7.04 9.08
CA ILE A 42 4.41 -5.73 9.14
C ILE A 42 3.47 -4.69 9.76
N ALA A 43 2.20 -4.71 9.36
CA ALA A 43 1.21 -3.79 9.91
C ALA A 43 1.03 -3.98 11.40
N ASN A 44 0.99 -5.24 11.86
CA ASN A 44 0.84 -5.55 13.27
C ASN A 44 2.06 -5.14 14.09
N GLU A 45 3.25 -5.22 13.51
CA GLU A 45 4.50 -4.89 14.17
C GLU A 45 4.80 -3.39 14.14
N ASN A 46 4.05 -2.63 13.36
CA ASN A 46 4.26 -1.18 13.21
C ASN A 46 2.92 -0.45 13.37
N PRO A 47 2.36 -0.45 14.58
CA PRO A 47 0.99 0.08 14.79
C PRO A 47 0.84 1.57 14.51
N SER A 48 1.94 2.32 14.44
CA SER A 48 1.89 3.74 14.09
C SER A 48 1.70 3.96 12.59
N LEU A 49 1.90 2.92 11.76
CA LEU A 49 1.69 3.01 10.32
C LEU A 49 0.26 2.63 9.98
N GLN A 50 -0.31 3.31 9.00
CA GLN A 50 -1.63 2.99 8.50
C GLN A 50 -1.46 2.29 7.15
N PHE A 51 -2.02 1.09 7.03
CA PHE A 51 -1.94 0.31 5.80
C PHE A 51 -3.32 0.23 5.16
N GLY A 52 -3.36 0.45 3.84
CA GLY A 52 -4.57 0.29 3.06
C GLY A 52 -4.29 -0.49 1.77
N GLU A 53 -5.34 -1.05 1.20
CA GLU A 53 -5.25 -1.84 -0.01
C GLU A 53 -6.27 -1.38 -1.03
N VAL A 54 -5.81 -1.13 -2.26
CA VAL A 54 -6.65 -0.76 -3.40
C VAL A 54 -6.72 -1.97 -4.33
N ASP A 55 -7.94 -2.41 -4.64
CA ASP A 55 -8.15 -3.43 -5.66
C ASP A 55 -8.19 -2.72 -7.02
N VAL A 56 -7.22 -3.03 -7.89
CA VAL A 56 -7.10 -2.33 -9.17
C VAL A 56 -8.26 -2.60 -10.13
N ASP A 57 -8.96 -3.70 -9.96
CA ASP A 57 -10.12 -4.01 -10.79
C ASP A 57 -11.34 -3.20 -10.35
N GLU A 58 -11.51 -2.99 -9.04
CA GLU A 58 -12.62 -2.22 -8.50
C GLU A 58 -12.38 -0.72 -8.59
N SER A 59 -11.12 -0.30 -8.48
CA SER A 59 -10.77 1.13 -8.39
C SER A 59 -9.63 1.47 -9.35
N TYR A 60 -9.79 1.10 -10.62
CA TYR A 60 -8.74 1.29 -11.61
C TYR A 60 -8.40 2.78 -11.80
N GLU A 61 -9.34 3.67 -11.53
CA GLU A 61 -9.10 5.11 -11.69
C GLU A 61 -8.02 5.61 -10.74
N ILE A 62 -7.96 5.04 -9.53
CA ILE A 62 -6.94 5.44 -8.55
C ILE A 62 -5.57 4.98 -9.05
N ALA A 63 -5.48 3.75 -9.56
CA ALA A 63 -4.25 3.22 -10.12
C ALA A 63 -3.76 4.08 -11.29
N ALA A 64 -4.68 4.46 -12.17
CA ALA A 64 -4.36 5.30 -13.32
C ALA A 64 -3.86 6.68 -12.89
N GLN A 65 -4.47 7.25 -11.87
CA GLN A 65 -4.10 8.57 -11.34
C GLN A 65 -2.64 8.61 -10.90
N TYR A 66 -2.15 7.53 -10.30
CA TYR A 66 -0.78 7.47 -9.81
C TYR A 66 0.19 6.74 -10.74
N GLY A 67 -0.28 6.39 -11.94
CA GLY A 67 0.58 5.73 -12.91
C GLY A 67 1.00 4.32 -12.51
N VAL A 68 0.16 3.64 -11.73
CA VAL A 68 0.43 2.26 -11.33
C VAL A 68 0.17 1.33 -12.50
N LYS A 69 1.22 0.65 -12.97
CA LYS A 69 1.15 -0.21 -14.17
C LYS A 69 1.37 -1.67 -13.85
N SER A 70 1.83 -1.98 -12.66
CA SER A 70 2.06 -3.36 -12.24
C SER A 70 1.63 -3.51 -10.79
N ILE A 71 1.33 -4.72 -10.38
CA ILE A 71 0.97 -5.02 -9.01
C ILE A 71 1.78 -6.23 -8.52
N PRO A 72 2.12 -6.26 -7.24
CA PRO A 72 1.78 -5.24 -6.24
C PRO A 72 2.64 -3.99 -6.40
N THR A 73 2.07 -2.84 -6.10
CA THR A 73 2.79 -1.57 -6.04
C THR A 73 2.37 -0.87 -4.77
N PHE A 74 3.32 -0.24 -4.10
CA PHE A 74 3.08 0.48 -2.85
C PHE A 74 3.32 1.95 -3.03
N LEU A 75 2.41 2.77 -2.53
CA LEU A 75 2.59 4.21 -2.39
C LEU A 75 2.78 4.52 -0.92
N ILE A 76 3.85 5.21 -0.59
CA ILE A 76 4.17 5.58 0.79
C ILE A 76 4.00 7.09 0.94
N PHE A 77 3.13 7.50 1.87
CA PHE A 77 2.85 8.92 2.14
C PHE A 77 3.28 9.29 3.54
N GLN A 78 3.67 10.54 3.71
CA GLN A 78 3.97 11.14 5.02
C GLN A 78 3.18 12.43 5.13
N ASP A 79 2.23 12.49 6.07
CA ASP A 79 1.39 13.67 6.30
C ASP A 79 0.72 14.16 5.01
N GLY A 80 0.24 13.22 4.21
CA GLY A 80 -0.45 13.52 2.95
C GLY A 80 0.42 13.70 1.74
N GLU A 81 1.74 13.67 1.90
CA GLU A 81 2.68 13.87 0.79
C GLU A 81 3.27 12.55 0.33
N LEU A 82 3.25 12.30 -0.96
CA LEU A 82 3.81 11.08 -1.53
C LEU A 82 5.32 11.11 -1.44
N LEU A 83 5.89 10.17 -0.67
CA LEU A 83 7.34 10.05 -0.52
C LEU A 83 7.96 9.19 -1.62
N ARG A 84 7.33 8.06 -1.93
CA ARG A 84 7.85 7.15 -2.94
C ARG A 84 6.82 6.15 -3.38
N MET A 85 7.10 5.55 -4.52
CA MET A 85 6.33 4.45 -5.08
C MET A 85 7.30 3.31 -5.35
N THR A 86 6.94 2.11 -4.98
CA THR A 86 7.79 0.96 -5.21
C THR A 86 6.97 -0.27 -5.57
N SER A 87 7.50 -1.05 -6.50
CA SER A 87 6.94 -2.36 -6.89
C SER A 87 7.84 -3.49 -6.46
N GLN A 88 8.90 -3.19 -5.72
CA GLN A 88 9.84 -4.22 -5.30
C GLN A 88 9.25 -5.07 -4.19
N ILE A 89 9.37 -6.39 -4.38
CA ILE A 89 9.00 -7.36 -3.37
C ILE A 89 10.30 -8.08 -3.02
N GLY A 90 10.53 -8.29 -1.77
CA GLY A 90 11.70 -9.02 -1.34
C GLY A 90 11.35 -9.81 -0.11
N SER A 91 12.36 -10.05 0.73
CA SER A 91 12.12 -10.66 2.02
C SER A 91 11.29 -9.73 2.89
N LYS A 92 10.73 -10.27 3.96
CA LYS A 92 10.00 -9.46 4.94
C LYS A 92 10.87 -8.33 5.48
N VAL A 93 12.16 -8.61 5.73
CA VAL A 93 13.10 -7.59 6.25
C VAL A 93 13.25 -6.46 5.26
N HIS A 94 13.47 -6.79 3.99
CA HIS A 94 13.62 -5.78 2.93
C HIS A 94 12.34 -4.96 2.77
N LEU A 95 11.21 -5.63 2.72
CA LEU A 95 9.92 -4.96 2.54
C LEU A 95 9.60 -4.05 3.71
N THR A 96 9.87 -4.51 4.94
CA THR A 96 9.68 -3.68 6.14
C THR A 96 10.49 -2.40 6.02
N LYS A 97 11.77 -2.53 5.62
CA LYS A 97 12.63 -1.37 5.48
C LYS A 97 12.08 -0.38 4.46
N VAL A 98 11.70 -0.87 3.28
CA VAL A 98 11.20 -0.01 2.20
C VAL A 98 9.90 0.70 2.61
N LEU A 99 9.01 0.00 3.30
CA LEU A 99 7.70 0.55 3.65
C LEU A 99 7.75 1.50 4.84
N THR A 100 8.70 1.31 5.76
CA THR A 100 8.77 2.11 6.99
C THR A 100 9.78 3.25 6.93
N GLU A 101 10.64 3.27 5.93
CA GLU A 101 11.68 4.29 5.78
C GLU A 101 11.06 5.64 5.41
N ARG A 102 11.56 6.69 6.00
CA ARG A 102 11.13 8.06 5.71
C ARG A 102 12.06 8.78 4.77
#